data_dc075caa7d594db37fca760daf5c986f
#
_entry.id   dc075caa7d594db37fca760daf5c986f
#
_cell.length_a   1.000
_cell.length_b   1.000
_cell.length_c   1.000
_cell.angle_alpha   90.00
_cell.angle_beta   90.00
_cell.angle_gamma   90.00
#
_symmetry.space_group_name_H-M   'P 1'
#
loop_
_entity.id
_entity.type
_entity.pdbx_description
1 polymer ?
#
loop_
_entity_poly.entity_id
_entity_poly.type
_entity_poly.pdbx_seq_one_letter_code
_entity_poly.pdbx_strand_id
1 'polypeptide(L)'
;VFIKMGGHNNLLNMSHELFHAFQYENNQGGATIYNEVEAFLYSAGVATTFEFSKGKGGGIQSAILSKNNNTLKGRLYEKAMGNLLYGNFSIEVFNIAMYLFKSESSINTSGDYNSKQYSLKKGNEKSLLSNFYPLVR
;
A
#
# COMPACT_ATOMS: atom_id res chain seq x y z
N VAL A 1 2.46 20.01 -4.00
CA VAL A 1 3.02 18.87 -3.28
C VAL A 1 4.54 18.95 -3.31
N PHE A 2 5.13 19.09 -2.16
CA PHE A 2 6.58 19.07 -2.06
C PHE A 2 7.07 17.64 -1.85
N ILE A 3 7.81 17.14 -2.83
CA ILE A 3 8.44 15.83 -2.72
C ILE A 3 9.91 16.07 -2.44
N LYS A 4 10.34 15.67 -1.25
CA LYS A 4 11.74 15.79 -0.88
C LYS A 4 12.54 14.69 -1.57
N MET A 5 13.41 15.06 -2.48
CA MET A 5 14.19 14.12 -3.26
C MET A 5 15.39 13.59 -2.45
N GLY A 6 15.59 12.29 -2.50
CA GLY A 6 16.73 11.59 -1.91
C GLY A 6 16.34 10.53 -0.89
N GLY A 7 16.82 9.32 -1.05
CA GLY A 7 16.63 8.21 -0.14
C GLY A 7 15.38 7.37 -0.36
N HIS A 8 15.33 6.25 0.33
CA HIS A 8 14.32 5.21 0.18
C HIS A 8 12.91 5.70 0.57
N ASN A 9 12.81 6.44 1.68
CA ASN A 9 11.52 6.94 2.18
C ASN A 9 10.87 7.92 1.20
N ASN A 10 11.69 8.67 0.45
CA ASN A 10 11.17 9.62 -0.54
C ASN A 10 10.61 8.91 -1.76
N LEU A 11 11.24 7.81 -2.18
CA LEU A 11 10.72 6.99 -3.27
C LEU A 11 9.36 6.41 -2.91
N LEU A 12 9.21 5.91 -1.67
CA LEU A 12 7.92 5.41 -1.18
C LEU A 12 6.85 6.50 -1.21
N ASN A 13 7.14 7.65 -0.64
CA ASN A 13 6.17 8.74 -0.56
C ASN A 13 5.83 9.27 -1.96
N MET A 14 6.81 9.45 -2.81
CA MET A 14 6.60 9.94 -4.17
C MET A 14 5.73 8.97 -4.98
N SER A 15 6.06 7.69 -4.95
CA SER A 15 5.30 6.70 -5.71
C SER A 15 3.88 6.52 -5.17
N HIS A 16 3.70 6.62 -3.85
CA HIS A 16 2.39 6.62 -3.22
C HIS A 16 1.52 7.78 -3.74
N GLU A 17 2.05 8.99 -3.72
CA GLU A 17 1.33 10.18 -4.19
C GLU A 17 1.07 10.15 -5.70
N LEU A 18 2.02 9.64 -6.48
CA LEU A 18 1.81 9.46 -7.90
C LEU A 18 0.69 8.48 -8.20
N PHE A 19 0.56 7.42 -7.39
CA PHE A 19 -0.54 6.49 -7.56
C PHE A 19 -1.89 7.13 -7.26
N HIS A 20 -1.96 8.00 -6.26
CA HIS A 20 -3.19 8.78 -6.01
C HIS A 20 -3.55 9.66 -7.21
N ALA A 21 -2.58 10.28 -7.87
CA ALA A 21 -2.83 11.04 -9.09
C ALA A 21 -3.37 10.13 -10.19
N PHE A 22 -2.83 8.93 -10.33
CA PHE A 22 -3.31 7.94 -11.30
C PHE A 22 -4.75 7.49 -10.99
N GLN A 23 -5.06 7.26 -9.71
CA GLN A 23 -6.42 6.95 -9.29
C GLN A 23 -7.39 8.07 -9.68
N TYR A 24 -7.00 9.31 -9.42
CA TYR A 24 -7.82 10.47 -9.78
C TYR A 24 -8.08 10.55 -11.28
N GLU A 25 -7.04 10.36 -12.09
CA GLU A 25 -7.15 10.37 -13.56
C GLU A 25 -8.05 9.25 -14.09
N ASN A 26 -8.20 8.18 -13.33
CA ASN A 26 -9.05 7.03 -13.67
C ASN A 26 -10.40 7.05 -12.95
N ASN A 27 -10.86 8.24 -12.52
CA ASN A 27 -12.15 8.44 -11.85
C ASN A 27 -12.28 7.64 -10.53
N GLN A 28 -11.18 7.38 -9.86
CA GLN A 28 -11.13 6.66 -8.58
C GLN A 28 -10.55 7.53 -7.48
N GLY A 29 -10.66 8.85 -7.60
CA GLY A 29 -10.17 9.75 -6.58
C GLY A 29 -10.99 9.70 -5.30
N GLY A 30 -10.41 10.23 -4.22
CA GLY A 30 -11.10 10.39 -2.96
C GLY A 30 -10.42 9.72 -1.77
N ALA A 31 -10.84 10.11 -0.58
CA ALA A 31 -10.30 9.62 0.68
C ALA A 31 -10.98 8.30 1.06
N THR A 32 -10.48 7.21 0.54
CA THR A 32 -10.97 5.85 0.85
C THR A 32 -9.83 4.99 1.33
N ILE A 33 -10.13 4.02 2.18
CA ILE A 33 -9.14 3.02 2.61
C ILE A 33 -8.68 2.19 1.40
N TYR A 34 -9.59 1.93 0.47
CA TYR A 34 -9.24 1.24 -0.78
C TYR A 34 -8.10 1.95 -1.52
N ASN A 35 -8.25 3.26 -1.72
CA ASN A 35 -7.26 4.05 -2.43
C ASN A 35 -5.92 4.08 -1.68
N GLU A 36 -5.96 4.18 -0.36
CA GLU A 36 -4.74 4.20 0.44
C GLU A 36 -4.00 2.86 0.38
N VAL A 37 -4.70 1.75 0.58
CA VAL A 37 -4.06 0.42 0.53
C VAL A 37 -3.52 0.12 -0.86
N GLU A 38 -4.26 0.49 -1.89
CA GLU A 38 -3.81 0.35 -3.28
C GLU A 38 -2.53 1.14 -3.54
N ALA A 39 -2.48 2.40 -3.08
CA ALA A 39 -1.30 3.25 -3.23
C ALA A 39 -0.10 2.73 -2.41
N PHE A 40 -0.32 2.21 -1.22
CA PHE A 40 0.73 1.58 -0.42
C PHE A 40 1.30 0.34 -1.10
N LEU A 41 0.46 -0.50 -1.69
CA LEU A 41 0.93 -1.68 -2.44
C LEU A 41 1.78 -1.27 -3.63
N TYR A 42 1.33 -0.28 -4.39
CA TYR A 42 2.10 0.21 -5.53
C TYR A 42 3.47 0.73 -5.08
N SER A 43 3.51 1.57 -4.07
CA SER A 43 4.77 2.12 -3.57
C SER A 43 5.69 1.04 -3.01
N ALA A 44 5.13 0.02 -2.35
CA ALA A 44 5.89 -1.12 -1.88
C ALA A 44 6.54 -1.89 -3.03
N GLY A 45 5.78 -2.08 -4.13
CA GLY A 45 6.30 -2.74 -5.33
C GLY A 45 7.45 -1.96 -5.96
N VAL A 46 7.29 -0.66 -6.10
CA VAL A 46 8.33 0.23 -6.66
C VAL A 46 9.59 0.19 -5.79
N ALA A 47 9.45 0.36 -4.49
CA ALA A 47 10.59 0.41 -3.57
C ALA A 47 11.32 -0.93 -3.50
N THR A 48 10.59 -2.04 -3.49
CA THR A 48 11.17 -3.38 -3.47
C THR A 48 11.96 -3.66 -4.75
N THR A 49 11.39 -3.33 -5.89
CA THR A 49 12.06 -3.46 -7.19
C THR A 49 13.34 -2.64 -7.22
N PHE A 50 13.29 -1.41 -6.73
CA PHE A 50 14.45 -0.53 -6.67
C PHE A 50 15.57 -1.11 -5.80
N GLU A 51 15.23 -1.66 -4.64
CA GLU A 51 16.23 -2.27 -3.76
C GLU A 51 16.86 -3.52 -4.36
N PHE A 52 16.08 -4.36 -5.01
CA PHE A 52 16.61 -5.54 -5.71
C PHE A 52 17.56 -5.13 -6.83
N SER A 53 17.26 -4.07 -7.57
CA SER A 53 18.13 -3.57 -8.63
C SER A 53 19.49 -3.10 -8.10
N LYS A 54 19.56 -2.72 -6.83
CA LYS A 54 20.79 -2.31 -6.16
C LYS A 54 21.48 -3.46 -5.41
N GLY A 55 21.02 -4.68 -5.55
CA GLY A 55 21.58 -5.84 -4.87
C GLY A 55 21.25 -5.89 -3.37
N LYS A 56 20.29 -5.08 -2.92
CA LYS A 56 19.81 -5.09 -1.54
C LYS A 56 18.51 -5.84 -1.46
N GLY A 57 18.49 -6.96 -0.76
CA GLY A 57 17.24 -7.65 -0.46
C GLY A 57 16.62 -7.14 0.83
N GLY A 58 15.31 -7.26 0.98
CA GLY A 58 14.64 -7.12 2.27
C GLY A 58 13.98 -5.79 2.59
N GLY A 59 13.84 -4.85 1.64
CA GLY A 59 13.16 -3.59 1.87
C GLY A 59 11.65 -3.64 2.05
N ILE A 60 11.07 -4.79 1.89
CA ILE A 60 9.64 -5.00 1.95
C ILE A 60 9.03 -4.63 3.28
N GLN A 61 9.71 -4.96 4.35
CA GLN A 61 9.17 -4.73 5.68
C GLN A 61 8.93 -3.25 5.92
N SER A 62 9.86 -2.39 5.52
CA SER A 62 9.70 -0.95 5.70
C SER A 62 8.67 -0.37 4.74
N ALA A 63 8.45 -1.01 3.59
CA ALA A 63 7.53 -0.54 2.56
C ALA A 63 6.09 -0.96 2.83
N ILE A 64 5.88 -2.16 3.33
CA ILE A 64 4.54 -2.73 3.55
C ILE A 64 4.05 -2.45 4.94
N LEU A 65 4.96 -2.41 5.90
CA LEU A 65 4.59 -2.45 7.30
C LEU A 65 4.52 -1.07 7.91
N SER A 66 3.47 -0.91 8.62
CA SER A 66 3.49 0.00 9.74
C SER A 66 4.62 -0.40 10.69
N LYS A 67 5.14 0.56 11.40
CA LYS A 67 6.27 0.40 12.33
C LYS A 67 6.04 -0.65 13.41
N ASN A 68 4.87 -1.27 13.48
CA ASN A 68 4.51 -2.10 14.60
C ASN A 68 3.80 -3.37 14.15
N ASN A 69 4.59 -4.43 13.97
CA ASN A 69 4.09 -5.78 13.68
C ASN A 69 3.96 -6.65 14.95
N ASN A 70 3.92 -6.03 16.12
CA ASN A 70 3.85 -6.76 17.39
C ASN A 70 2.47 -7.33 17.69
N THR A 71 1.44 -6.85 16.99
CA THR A 71 0.07 -7.33 17.14
C THR A 71 -0.23 -8.46 16.17
N LEU A 72 -1.20 -9.30 16.51
CA LEU A 72 -1.68 -10.33 15.59
C LEU A 72 -2.23 -9.71 14.31
N LYS A 73 -3.01 -8.64 14.42
CA LYS A 73 -3.58 -7.94 13.24
C LYS A 73 -2.48 -7.34 12.37
N GLY A 74 -1.44 -6.78 12.98
CA GLY A 74 -0.30 -6.26 12.24
C GLY A 74 0.41 -7.35 11.43
N ARG A 75 0.62 -8.52 12.03
CA ARG A 75 1.23 -9.65 11.33
C ARG A 75 0.34 -10.20 10.21
N LEU A 76 -0.97 -10.24 10.44
CA LEU A 76 -1.91 -10.66 9.40
C LEU A 76 -1.96 -9.68 8.23
N TYR A 77 -1.90 -8.39 8.54
CA TYR A 77 -1.81 -7.35 7.51
C TYR A 77 -0.53 -7.51 6.67
N GLU A 78 0.60 -7.68 7.34
CA GLU A 78 1.88 -7.93 6.69
C GLU A 78 1.81 -9.12 5.74
N LYS A 79 1.23 -10.22 6.21
CA LYS A 79 1.07 -11.42 5.40
C LYS A 79 0.17 -11.18 4.19
N ALA A 80 -0.94 -10.48 4.38
CA ALA A 80 -1.86 -10.15 3.29
C ALA A 80 -1.18 -9.27 2.23
N MET A 81 -0.48 -8.22 2.68
CA MET A 81 0.25 -7.33 1.79
C MET A 81 1.38 -8.06 1.05
N GLY A 82 2.10 -8.94 1.74
CA GLY A 82 3.14 -9.76 1.12
C GLY A 82 2.60 -10.67 0.03
N ASN A 83 1.46 -11.29 0.27
CA ASN A 83 0.81 -12.14 -0.74
C ASN A 83 0.41 -11.33 -1.97
N LEU A 84 -0.09 -10.12 -1.78
CA LEU A 84 -0.47 -9.22 -2.88
C LEU A 84 0.75 -8.66 -3.61
N LEU A 85 1.84 -8.45 -2.89
CA LEU A 85 3.05 -7.86 -3.46
C LEU A 85 3.80 -8.85 -4.36
N TYR A 86 3.93 -10.09 -3.92
CA TYR A 86 4.72 -11.12 -4.61
C TYR A 86 3.91 -12.10 -5.44
N GLY A 87 2.62 -12.19 -5.16
CA GLY A 87 1.73 -13.11 -5.87
C GLY A 87 0.85 -12.40 -6.88
N ASN A 88 -0.26 -13.03 -7.19
CA ASN A 88 -1.28 -12.45 -8.04
C ASN A 88 -2.24 -11.60 -7.20
N PHE A 89 -2.89 -10.63 -7.84
CA PHE A 89 -3.92 -9.85 -7.16
C PHE A 89 -5.10 -10.75 -6.78
N SER A 90 -5.51 -10.67 -5.52
CA SER A 90 -6.69 -11.33 -5.00
C SER A 90 -7.56 -10.31 -4.28
N ILE A 91 -8.79 -10.16 -4.73
CA ILE A 91 -9.71 -9.19 -4.11
C ILE A 91 -10.05 -9.60 -2.67
N GLU A 92 -10.12 -10.89 -2.38
CA GLU A 92 -10.37 -11.37 -1.03
C GLU A 92 -9.25 -10.97 -0.08
N VAL A 93 -8.00 -11.18 -0.49
CA VAL A 93 -6.83 -10.80 0.31
C VAL A 93 -6.75 -9.29 0.44
N PHE A 94 -7.07 -8.56 -0.62
CA PHE A 94 -7.09 -7.10 -0.60
C PHE A 94 -8.14 -6.58 0.39
N ASN A 95 -9.33 -7.17 0.41
CA ASN A 95 -10.38 -6.79 1.35
C ASN A 95 -9.95 -7.05 2.81
N ILE A 96 -9.26 -8.15 3.06
CA ILE A 96 -8.69 -8.43 4.38
C ILE A 96 -7.67 -7.36 4.77
N ALA A 97 -6.78 -7.00 3.86
CA ALA A 97 -5.79 -5.95 4.10
C ALA A 97 -6.45 -4.61 4.42
N MET A 98 -7.47 -4.22 3.66
CA MET A 98 -8.23 -2.99 3.92
C MET A 98 -8.87 -2.97 5.30
N TYR A 99 -9.52 -4.05 5.67
CA TYR A 99 -10.19 -4.15 6.96
C TYR A 99 -9.18 -4.01 8.10
N LEU A 100 -8.07 -4.72 8.01
CA LEU A 100 -7.02 -4.67 9.03
C LEU A 100 -6.39 -3.27 9.09
N PHE A 101 -6.13 -2.66 7.95
CA PHE A 101 -5.57 -1.32 7.87
C PHE A 101 -6.46 -0.30 8.57
N LYS A 102 -7.76 -0.35 8.32
CA LYS A 102 -8.71 0.57 8.96
C LYS A 102 -8.88 0.32 10.44
N SER A 103 -8.92 -0.93 10.85
CA SER A 103 -9.30 -1.31 12.22
C SER A 103 -8.15 -1.21 13.23
N GLU A 104 -6.90 -1.09 12.78
CA GLU A 104 -5.74 -1.19 13.63
C GLU A 104 -4.86 0.05 13.52
N SER A 105 -4.88 0.89 14.56
CA SER A 105 -4.11 2.14 14.58
C SER A 105 -2.60 1.90 14.56
N SER A 106 -2.14 0.73 14.99
CA SER A 106 -0.72 0.38 14.90
C SER A 106 -0.27 0.11 13.47
N ILE A 107 -1.21 -0.18 12.57
CA ILE A 107 -0.95 -0.38 11.13
C ILE A 107 -0.95 0.97 10.42
N ASN A 108 -1.98 1.76 10.64
CA ASN A 108 -2.09 3.09 10.03
C ASN A 108 -1.47 4.14 10.96
N THR A 109 -0.25 4.50 10.68
CA THR A 109 0.55 5.35 11.57
C THR A 109 0.11 6.82 11.61
N SER A 110 -0.71 7.27 10.68
CA SER A 110 -1.18 8.66 10.67
C SER A 110 -2.32 8.90 11.67
N GLY A 111 -2.96 7.86 12.16
CA GLY A 111 -4.08 7.96 13.09
C GLY A 111 -5.40 8.42 12.48
N ASP A 112 -5.38 8.96 11.26
CA ASP A 112 -6.56 9.53 10.62
C ASP A 112 -7.40 8.52 9.86
N TYR A 113 -6.83 7.38 9.52
CA TYR A 113 -7.50 6.37 8.69
C TYR A 113 -8.66 5.67 9.38
N ASN A 114 -8.70 5.68 10.72
CA ASN A 114 -9.86 5.16 11.46
C ASN A 114 -10.99 6.16 11.53
N SER A 115 -10.77 7.40 11.14
CA SER A 115 -11.78 8.45 11.22
C SER A 115 -12.88 8.24 10.17
N LYS A 116 -13.99 8.93 10.35
CA LYS A 116 -15.10 8.90 9.40
C LYS A 116 -14.75 9.49 8.03
N GLN A 117 -13.61 10.19 7.92
CA GLN A 117 -13.16 10.75 6.64
C GLN A 117 -12.77 9.67 5.63
N TYR A 118 -12.30 8.52 6.11
CA TYR A 118 -11.88 7.44 5.23
C TYR A 118 -12.93 6.33 5.26
N SER A 119 -13.70 6.25 4.20
CA SER A 119 -14.69 5.19 4.06
C SER A 119 -14.01 3.86 3.68
N LEU A 120 -14.55 2.78 4.21
CA LEU A 120 -14.18 1.43 3.79
C LEU A 120 -14.97 1.08 2.53
N LYS A 121 -14.61 1.72 1.43
CA LYS A 121 -15.31 1.49 0.17
C LYS A 121 -14.82 0.20 -0.46
N LYS A 122 -15.74 -0.71 -0.76
CA LYS A 122 -15.42 -1.89 -1.56
C LYS A 122 -14.94 -1.43 -2.93
N GLY A 123 -13.79 -1.90 -3.31
CA GLY A 123 -13.28 -1.67 -4.64
C GLY A 123 -14.02 -2.50 -5.68
N ASN A 124 -13.87 -2.09 -6.90
CA ASN A 124 -14.28 -2.89 -8.04
C ASN A 124 -13.45 -4.18 -8.07
N GLU A 125 -14.01 -5.24 -8.64
CA GLU A 125 -13.31 -6.50 -8.84
C GLU A 125 -11.98 -6.31 -9.60
N LYS A 126 -11.89 -5.25 -10.38
CA LYS A 126 -10.71 -4.92 -11.16
C LYS A 126 -10.00 -3.72 -10.56
N SER A 127 -8.98 -4.00 -9.75
CA SER A 127 -8.11 -2.97 -9.22
C SER A 127 -7.28 -2.30 -10.31
N LEU A 128 -7.02 -0.99 -10.16
CA LEU A 128 -6.05 -0.29 -11.01
C LEU A 128 -4.65 -0.88 -10.91
N LEU A 129 -4.32 -1.54 -9.79
CA LEU A 129 -3.06 -2.27 -9.64
C LEU A 129 -2.88 -3.36 -10.68
N SER A 130 -3.96 -3.92 -11.20
CA SER A 130 -3.86 -5.00 -12.20
C SER A 130 -3.07 -4.58 -13.45
N ASN A 131 -2.99 -3.27 -13.71
CA ASN A 131 -2.20 -2.74 -14.82
C ASN A 131 -0.70 -2.77 -14.55
N PHE A 132 -0.30 -2.99 -13.31
CA PHE A 132 1.09 -2.92 -12.87
C PHE A 132 1.67 -4.26 -12.44
N TYR A 133 0.85 -5.32 -12.46
CA TYR A 133 1.32 -6.63 -12.03
C TYR A 133 2.29 -7.25 -13.04
N PRO A 134 3.34 -7.94 -12.58
CA PRO A 134 3.70 -8.14 -11.17
C PRO A 134 4.21 -6.86 -10.53
N LEU A 135 3.88 -6.65 -9.25
CA LEU A 135 4.26 -5.42 -8.52
C LEU A 135 5.75 -5.35 -8.20
N VAL A 136 6.38 -6.49 -8.03
CA VAL A 136 7.83 -6.60 -7.85
C VAL A 136 8.44 -7.17 -9.13
N ARG A 137 9.39 -6.45 -9.69
CA ARG A 137 10.03 -6.80 -10.98
C ARG A 137 11.53 -6.94 -10.86
#